data_5a0cf8712e9b889d7a23dcce1c2f8507
#
_entry.id   5a0cf8712e9b889d7a23dcce1c2f8507
#
_cell.length_a   1.000
_cell.length_b   1.000
_cell.length_c   1.000
_cell.angle_alpha   90.00
_cell.angle_beta   90.00
_cell.angle_gamma   90.00
#
_symmetry.space_group_name_H-M   'P 1'
#
loop_
_entity.id
_entity.type
_entity.pdbx_description
1 polymer ?
#
loop_
_entity_poly.entity_id
_entity_poly.type
_entity_poly.pdbx_seq_one_letter_code
_entity_poly.pdbx_strand_id
1 'polypeptide(L)'
;MGLGGLAYGGSITPERLTASMTAYQPNIANNVRTRKFLLEMMKKQTKLYSGGTEVGVRIRYTRSAKLGQSGGSGVWSYYDELSTSPTDTVKAMGEKWSNFNQPIALSHEEKWENSGEHAYDRLMENRSFAEDDLADELNEVYWGVSGGDGNKLPTPITDVISGSDALTLYGLAKASNTWLYSQEITSVGDLESELIDKIREAELLAIDNSPNKSDKITAWVTHRSVYLGLENTLPQYVQVESTKAADLGFDSIKINKVDVGWDSDTPLDSNQDYQMYGLMTKYWEVGKRRQANFKVTPFVDMMPKQAADVAQLLDSEALVCNNPRTNVRIANIQL
;
A
#
# COMPACT_ATOMS: atom_id res chain seq x y z
N MET A 1 53.83 16.07 -35.10
CA MET A 1 53.65 16.22 -33.63
C MET A 1 52.18 16.01 -33.36
N GLY A 2 51.82 14.82 -32.92
CA GLY A 2 50.45 14.46 -32.60
C GLY A 2 50.14 14.93 -31.17
N LEU A 3 49.09 15.73 -31.03
CA LEU A 3 48.52 16.05 -29.75
C LEU A 3 47.78 14.81 -29.23
N GLY A 4 48.39 14.17 -28.26
CA GLY A 4 47.75 13.07 -27.53
C GLY A 4 46.51 13.53 -26.84
N GLY A 5 45.36 13.04 -27.27
CA GLY A 5 44.11 13.23 -26.55
C GLY A 5 44.21 12.57 -25.20
N LEU A 6 44.09 13.36 -24.13
CA LEU A 6 43.84 12.88 -22.78
C LEU A 6 42.47 12.21 -22.76
N ALA A 7 42.48 10.88 -22.85
CA ALA A 7 41.30 10.10 -22.54
C ALA A 7 41.01 10.25 -21.04
N TYR A 8 40.10 11.14 -20.69
CA TYR A 8 39.48 11.13 -19.39
C TYR A 8 38.55 9.91 -19.28
N GLY A 9 39.15 8.77 -19.03
CA GLY A 9 38.46 7.51 -18.80
C GLY A 9 38.21 7.24 -17.29
N GLY A 10 37.84 8.24 -16.55
CA GLY A 10 37.31 8.05 -15.21
C GLY A 10 35.79 8.09 -15.27
N SER A 11 35.11 7.00 -14.95
CA SER A 11 33.67 7.07 -14.72
C SER A 11 33.45 8.06 -13.57
N ILE A 12 32.87 9.20 -13.89
CA ILE A 12 32.44 10.17 -12.88
C ILE A 12 31.26 9.50 -12.18
N THR A 13 31.51 8.88 -11.04
CA THR A 13 30.40 8.46 -10.17
C THR A 13 29.68 9.73 -9.74
N PRO A 14 28.33 9.75 -9.71
CA PRO A 14 27.55 10.89 -9.25
C PRO A 14 27.99 11.42 -7.88
N GLU A 15 28.62 10.57 -7.10
CA GLU A 15 29.15 10.83 -5.76
C GLU A 15 30.40 11.72 -5.72
N ARG A 16 31.08 11.93 -6.85
CA ARG A 16 32.30 12.73 -6.94
C ARG A 16 32.14 14.07 -7.65
N LEU A 17 30.91 14.49 -7.93
CA LEU A 17 30.67 15.81 -8.50
C LEU A 17 30.85 16.89 -7.43
N THR A 18 32.06 17.42 -7.33
CA THR A 18 32.29 18.64 -6.57
C THR A 18 31.81 19.84 -7.36
N ALA A 19 31.20 20.83 -6.67
CA ALA A 19 30.65 22.05 -7.26
C ALA A 19 31.65 22.87 -8.09
N SER A 20 32.95 22.61 -7.93
CA SER A 20 34.03 23.31 -8.62
C SER A 20 34.35 22.80 -10.03
N MET A 21 33.84 21.64 -10.45
CA MET A 21 34.28 21.00 -11.69
C MET A 21 33.32 21.17 -12.88
N THR A 22 32.04 21.41 -12.66
CA THR A 22 31.06 21.54 -13.74
C THR A 22 29.89 22.42 -13.28
N ALA A 23 29.45 23.36 -14.12
CA ALA A 23 28.19 24.04 -13.90
C ALA A 23 27.03 23.02 -14.10
N TYR A 24 26.36 22.64 -13.04
CA TYR A 24 25.24 21.71 -13.08
C TYR A 24 23.96 22.38 -12.58
N GLN A 25 22.85 21.75 -12.93
CA GLN A 25 21.54 22.24 -12.49
C GLN A 25 21.42 22.09 -10.98
N PRO A 26 20.87 23.10 -10.27
CA PRO A 26 20.70 23.03 -8.80
C PRO A 26 19.70 21.94 -8.36
N ASN A 27 18.88 21.44 -9.27
CA ASN A 27 17.91 20.39 -8.98
C ASN A 27 18.34 19.08 -9.65
N ILE A 28 18.42 18.02 -8.88
CA ILE A 28 18.63 16.66 -9.40
C ILE A 28 17.31 16.13 -9.91
N ALA A 29 17.33 15.60 -11.15
CA ALA A 29 16.16 14.89 -11.67
C ALA A 29 16.12 13.48 -11.06
N ASN A 30 15.09 13.20 -10.27
CA ASN A 30 14.86 11.87 -9.73
C ASN A 30 14.24 10.99 -10.82
N ASN A 31 15.03 10.07 -11.37
CA ASN A 31 14.60 9.10 -12.39
C ASN A 31 14.22 7.74 -11.78
N VAL A 32 14.38 7.55 -10.48
CA VAL A 32 14.11 6.29 -9.78
C VAL A 32 12.68 6.28 -9.25
N ARG A 33 12.23 7.42 -8.72
CA ARG A 33 10.91 7.50 -8.09
C ARG A 33 9.80 7.27 -9.11
N THR A 34 8.93 6.32 -8.82
CA THR A 34 7.71 6.05 -9.57
C THR A 34 6.48 6.56 -8.82
N ARG A 35 5.42 6.88 -9.56
CA ARG A 35 4.15 7.28 -8.94
C ARG A 35 3.47 6.04 -8.36
N LYS A 36 3.12 6.08 -7.08
CA LYS A 36 2.49 5.00 -6.33
C LYS A 36 1.10 5.42 -5.89
N PHE A 37 0.09 5.08 -6.68
CA PHE A 37 -1.29 5.48 -6.43
C PHE A 37 -1.84 4.88 -5.13
N LEU A 38 -1.55 3.61 -4.88
CA LEU A 38 -1.98 2.92 -3.67
C LEU A 38 -1.40 3.57 -2.40
N LEU A 39 -0.10 3.82 -2.39
CA LEU A 39 0.59 4.41 -1.24
C LEU A 39 0.00 5.79 -0.88
N GLU A 40 -0.24 6.65 -1.88
CA GLU A 40 -0.82 7.97 -1.65
C GLU A 40 -2.25 7.90 -1.10
N MET A 41 -3.03 6.91 -1.53
CA MET A 41 -4.35 6.67 -0.95
C MET A 41 -4.26 6.19 0.50
N MET A 42 -3.35 5.25 0.79
CA MET A 42 -3.19 4.69 2.13
C MET A 42 -2.62 5.71 3.11
N LYS A 43 -1.76 6.63 2.69
CA LYS A 43 -1.27 7.74 3.52
C LYS A 43 -2.40 8.56 4.15
N LYS A 44 -3.55 8.70 3.47
CA LYS A 44 -4.73 9.41 4.01
C LYS A 44 -5.40 8.67 5.16
N GLN A 45 -5.17 7.37 5.28
CA GLN A 45 -5.73 6.51 6.33
C GLN A 45 -4.74 6.29 7.48
N THR A 46 -3.69 7.09 7.55
CA THR A 46 -2.64 6.97 8.56
C THR A 46 -3.14 7.40 9.93
N LYS A 47 -2.84 6.57 10.94
CA LYS A 47 -3.11 6.84 12.35
C LYS A 47 -1.88 6.62 13.20
N LEU A 48 -1.58 7.60 14.06
CA LEU A 48 -0.40 7.57 14.91
C LEU A 48 -0.70 6.89 16.26
N TYR A 49 0.10 5.89 16.61
CA TYR A 49 0.05 5.17 17.86
C TYR A 49 1.25 5.51 18.75
N SER A 50 0.99 5.67 20.05
CA SER A 50 2.04 6.01 21.01
C SER A 50 2.79 4.78 21.57
N GLY A 51 2.29 3.56 21.30
CA GLY A 51 2.88 2.31 21.79
C GLY A 51 1.99 1.11 21.45
N GLY A 52 2.35 -0.03 22.02
CA GLY A 52 1.68 -1.31 21.78
C GLY A 52 2.61 -2.29 21.04
N THR A 53 2.36 -3.58 21.20
CA THR A 53 3.07 -4.65 20.49
C THR A 53 2.50 -4.94 19.12
N GLU A 54 1.23 -4.60 18.92
CA GLU A 54 0.46 -4.81 17.70
C GLU A 54 -0.65 -3.76 17.57
N VAL A 55 -1.20 -3.58 16.38
CA VAL A 55 -2.41 -2.80 16.14
C VAL A 55 -3.59 -3.76 16.20
N GLY A 56 -4.35 -3.68 17.30
CA GLY A 56 -5.47 -4.56 17.57
C GLY A 56 -6.81 -4.00 17.09
N VAL A 57 -7.58 -4.84 16.42
CA VAL A 57 -8.93 -4.53 15.96
C VAL A 57 -9.92 -5.53 16.52
N ARG A 58 -11.09 -5.04 16.95
CA ARG A 58 -12.19 -5.89 17.39
C ARG A 58 -13.25 -5.93 16.32
N ILE A 59 -13.59 -7.14 15.89
CA ILE A 59 -14.58 -7.35 14.84
C ILE A 59 -15.75 -8.17 15.37
N ARG A 60 -16.95 -7.69 15.06
CA ARG A 60 -18.16 -8.47 15.29
C ARG A 60 -18.32 -9.46 14.14
N TYR A 61 -18.16 -10.75 14.40
CA TYR A 61 -18.15 -11.80 13.38
C TYR A 61 -19.47 -12.58 13.26
N THR A 62 -20.32 -12.52 14.26
CA THR A 62 -21.60 -13.23 14.26
C THR A 62 -22.69 -12.41 14.93
N ARG A 63 -23.92 -12.84 14.73
CA ARG A 63 -25.09 -12.29 15.43
C ARG A 63 -25.26 -13.01 16.77
N SER A 64 -25.80 -12.31 17.76
CA SER A 64 -26.03 -12.87 19.08
C SER A 64 -26.97 -14.07 19.06
N ALA A 65 -27.99 -14.03 18.20
CA ALA A 65 -28.91 -15.15 17.97
C ALA A 65 -29.67 -14.97 16.68
N LYS A 66 -30.22 -16.07 16.13
CA LYS A 66 -31.15 -16.04 15.01
C LYS A 66 -32.59 -16.11 15.52
N LEU A 67 -33.44 -15.26 15.01
CA LEU A 67 -34.86 -15.32 15.28
C LEU A 67 -35.45 -16.67 14.82
N GLY A 68 -36.24 -17.31 15.68
CA GLY A 68 -36.95 -18.52 15.34
C GLY A 68 -36.17 -19.84 15.41
N GLN A 69 -34.91 -19.84 15.93
CA GLN A 69 -34.23 -21.09 16.25
C GLN A 69 -34.49 -21.55 17.68
N SER A 70 -34.64 -22.87 17.88
CA SER A 70 -34.71 -23.48 19.21
C SER A 70 -33.49 -23.09 20.04
N GLY A 71 -33.69 -22.47 21.18
CA GLY A 71 -32.62 -21.89 22.00
C GLY A 71 -32.11 -20.52 21.51
N GLY A 72 -32.69 -19.95 20.45
CA GLY A 72 -32.41 -18.60 19.94
C GLY A 72 -33.25 -17.52 20.60
N SER A 73 -32.84 -16.26 20.46
CA SER A 73 -33.59 -15.12 20.96
C SER A 73 -34.67 -14.66 19.97
N GLY A 74 -35.77 -14.12 20.48
CA GLY A 74 -36.61 -13.21 19.73
C GLY A 74 -38.05 -13.70 19.41
N VAL A 75 -38.33 -14.98 19.49
CA VAL A 75 -39.72 -15.49 19.42
C VAL A 75 -39.97 -16.36 20.63
N TRP A 76 -40.92 -15.98 21.44
CA TRP A 76 -41.28 -16.68 22.68
C TRP A 76 -42.80 -16.71 22.88
N SER A 77 -43.29 -17.74 23.52
CA SER A 77 -44.67 -17.90 23.94
C SER A 77 -44.78 -17.68 25.44
N TYR A 78 -46.00 -17.58 25.97
CA TYR A 78 -46.27 -17.19 27.36
C TYR A 78 -45.56 -18.04 28.44
N TYR A 79 -45.17 -19.26 28.11
CA TYR A 79 -44.55 -20.22 29.05
C TYR A 79 -43.15 -20.66 28.63
N ASP A 80 -42.57 -20.02 27.62
CA ASP A 80 -41.24 -20.38 27.16
C ASP A 80 -40.14 -19.77 28.05
N GLU A 81 -39.10 -20.54 28.33
CA GLU A 81 -37.91 -20.02 28.99
C GLU A 81 -37.12 -19.18 28.01
N LEU A 82 -36.77 -17.95 28.44
CA LEU A 82 -35.92 -17.07 27.67
C LEU A 82 -34.44 -17.52 27.80
N SER A 83 -33.75 -17.65 26.68
CA SER A 83 -32.33 -17.95 26.67
C SER A 83 -31.55 -16.78 27.29
N THR A 84 -30.79 -17.08 28.34
CA THR A 84 -29.90 -16.14 29.02
C THR A 84 -28.42 -16.38 28.73
N SER A 85 -28.12 -17.34 27.87
CA SER A 85 -26.74 -17.71 27.55
C SER A 85 -26.06 -16.61 26.75
N PRO A 86 -24.91 -16.04 27.20
CA PRO A 86 -24.15 -15.08 26.46
C PRO A 86 -23.54 -15.74 25.23
N THR A 87 -23.63 -15.10 24.09
CA THR A 87 -22.98 -15.54 22.85
C THR A 87 -21.78 -14.65 22.58
N ASP A 88 -20.61 -15.28 22.38
CA ASP A 88 -19.43 -14.54 21.94
C ASP A 88 -19.64 -14.07 20.49
N THR A 89 -19.71 -12.76 20.31
CA THR A 89 -20.00 -12.13 19.03
C THR A 89 -18.83 -11.32 18.48
N VAL A 90 -17.76 -11.15 19.27
CA VAL A 90 -16.64 -10.27 18.95
C VAL A 90 -15.33 -11.04 19.04
N LYS A 91 -14.54 -10.99 18.00
CA LYS A 91 -13.15 -11.46 18.02
C LYS A 91 -12.18 -10.29 17.91
N ALA A 92 -11.07 -10.41 18.62
CA ALA A 92 -9.93 -9.52 18.45
C ALA A 92 -8.97 -10.15 17.43
N MET A 93 -8.42 -9.32 16.59
CA MET A 93 -7.32 -9.65 15.70
C MET A 93 -6.29 -8.52 15.76
N GLY A 94 -5.04 -8.79 15.42
CA GLY A 94 -3.99 -7.79 15.50
C GLY A 94 -2.91 -8.02 14.48
N GLU A 95 -2.40 -6.93 13.94
CA GLU A 95 -1.23 -6.90 13.08
C GLU A 95 -0.01 -6.43 13.86
N LYS A 96 1.08 -7.14 13.71
CA LYS A 96 2.35 -6.80 14.34
C LYS A 96 2.98 -5.62 13.62
N TRP A 97 3.81 -4.89 14.34
CA TRP A 97 4.58 -3.80 13.76
C TRP A 97 5.69 -4.33 12.86
N SER A 98 5.74 -3.82 11.65
CA SER A 98 6.86 -3.98 10.73
C SER A 98 7.77 -2.77 10.84
N ASN A 99 9.06 -3.00 11.01
CA ASN A 99 10.03 -1.94 11.20
C ASN A 99 10.95 -1.91 9.97
N PHE A 100 11.01 -0.75 9.36
CA PHE A 100 11.82 -0.47 8.17
C PHE A 100 12.94 0.47 8.53
N ASN A 101 14.07 0.33 7.85
CA ASN A 101 15.19 1.23 8.01
C ASN A 101 15.91 1.43 6.68
N GLN A 102 16.29 2.67 6.40
CA GLN A 102 17.12 3.05 5.28
C GLN A 102 18.38 3.78 5.78
N PRO A 103 19.60 3.31 5.46
CA PRO A 103 20.82 3.95 5.91
C PRO A 103 21.10 5.22 5.10
N ILE A 104 21.51 6.27 5.80
CA ILE A 104 22.02 7.51 5.22
C ILE A 104 23.47 7.64 5.63
N ALA A 105 24.38 7.43 4.71
CA ALA A 105 25.81 7.48 4.95
C ALA A 105 26.47 8.66 4.19
N LEU A 106 27.43 9.30 4.84
CA LEU A 106 28.25 10.34 4.25
C LEU A 106 29.72 10.11 4.64
N SER A 107 30.61 9.93 3.66
CA SER A 107 32.01 9.74 3.96
C SER A 107 32.69 11.04 4.42
N HIS A 108 33.72 10.92 5.25
CA HIS A 108 34.49 12.09 5.68
C HIS A 108 35.20 12.78 4.49
N GLU A 109 35.68 12.01 3.51
CA GLU A 109 36.29 12.53 2.30
C GLU A 109 35.29 13.41 1.52
N GLU A 110 34.08 12.95 1.35
CA GLU A 110 33.01 13.72 0.70
C GLU A 110 32.67 15.02 1.46
N LYS A 111 32.70 14.99 2.79
CA LYS A 111 32.55 16.19 3.59
C LYS A 111 33.66 17.21 3.36
N TRP A 112 34.90 16.75 3.25
CA TRP A 112 36.05 17.62 3.03
C TRP A 112 36.07 18.20 1.62
N GLU A 113 35.75 17.41 0.61
CA GLU A 113 35.64 17.84 -0.79
C GLU A 113 34.48 18.82 -1.00
N ASN A 114 33.41 18.68 -0.25
CA ASN A 114 32.19 19.51 -0.34
C ASN A 114 32.22 20.67 0.68
N SER A 115 33.40 21.16 1.03
CA SER A 115 33.58 22.31 1.92
C SER A 115 33.95 23.56 1.13
N GLY A 116 33.26 24.70 1.34
CA GLY A 116 33.57 25.97 0.69
C GLY A 116 32.34 26.84 0.41
N GLU A 117 32.54 27.95 -0.30
CA GLU A 117 31.48 28.93 -0.63
C GLU A 117 30.32 28.36 -1.46
N HIS A 118 30.57 27.29 -2.18
CA HIS A 118 29.62 26.60 -3.04
C HIS A 118 29.30 25.18 -2.52
N ALA A 119 29.42 24.97 -1.22
CA ALA A 119 29.08 23.70 -0.60
C ALA A 119 27.62 23.32 -0.92
N TYR A 120 27.46 22.14 -1.49
CA TYR A 120 26.18 21.57 -1.83
C TYR A 120 25.64 20.76 -0.65
N ASP A 121 24.37 20.96 -0.29
CA ASP A 121 23.79 20.24 0.86
C ASP A 121 23.43 18.79 0.50
N ARG A 122 24.49 18.01 0.30
CA ARG A 122 24.42 16.60 -0.06
C ARG A 122 23.73 15.74 0.99
N LEU A 123 23.80 16.18 2.23
CA LEU A 123 23.15 15.47 3.33
C LEU A 123 21.63 15.54 3.21
N MET A 124 21.10 16.72 2.89
CA MET A 124 19.66 16.91 2.64
C MET A 124 19.18 16.10 1.44
N GLU A 125 19.99 16.03 0.42
CA GLU A 125 19.70 15.27 -0.78
C GLU A 125 19.69 13.76 -0.52
N ASN A 126 20.74 13.22 0.10
CA ASN A 126 20.79 11.80 0.48
C ASN A 126 19.62 11.41 1.40
N ARG A 127 19.20 12.32 2.25
CA ARG A 127 18.00 12.12 3.07
C ARG A 127 16.72 12.05 2.22
N SER A 128 16.56 12.97 1.27
CA SER A 128 15.39 12.97 0.38
C SER A 128 15.33 11.69 -0.46
N PHE A 129 16.48 11.22 -0.96
CA PHE A 129 16.54 9.97 -1.70
C PHE A 129 16.18 8.77 -0.82
N ALA A 130 16.70 8.71 0.41
CA ALA A 130 16.35 7.64 1.33
C ALA A 130 14.84 7.64 1.70
N GLU A 131 14.22 8.81 1.79
CA GLU A 131 12.77 8.94 2.03
C GLU A 131 11.97 8.46 0.80
N ASP A 132 12.42 8.79 -0.40
CA ASP A 132 11.78 8.35 -1.66
C ASP A 132 11.93 6.84 -1.87
N ASP A 133 13.14 6.30 -1.67
CA ASP A 133 13.43 4.87 -1.80
C ASP A 133 12.60 4.03 -0.82
N LEU A 134 12.53 4.48 0.44
CA LEU A 134 11.70 3.80 1.44
C LEU A 134 10.21 3.85 1.09
N ALA A 135 9.73 4.94 0.50
CA ALA A 135 8.34 5.04 0.07
C ALA A 135 8.02 4.10 -1.10
N ASP A 136 8.96 3.93 -2.03
CA ASP A 136 8.81 2.99 -3.15
C ASP A 136 8.82 1.54 -2.65
N GLU A 137 9.74 1.18 -1.75
CA GLU A 137 9.76 -0.15 -1.12
C GLU A 137 8.49 -0.45 -0.32
N LEU A 138 7.94 0.52 0.40
CA LEU A 138 6.68 0.36 1.13
C LEU A 138 5.50 0.03 0.21
N ASN A 139 5.45 0.59 -0.98
CA ASN A 139 4.40 0.24 -1.95
C ASN A 139 4.51 -1.21 -2.43
N GLU A 140 5.73 -1.67 -2.73
CA GLU A 140 5.99 -3.07 -3.11
C GLU A 140 5.60 -4.04 -1.99
N VAL A 141 5.93 -3.69 -0.74
CA VAL A 141 5.56 -4.47 0.45
C VAL A 141 4.04 -4.53 0.61
N TYR A 142 3.32 -3.43 0.40
CA TYR A 142 1.86 -3.43 0.48
C TYR A 142 1.20 -4.31 -0.59
N TRP A 143 1.81 -4.44 -1.76
CA TRP A 143 1.37 -5.37 -2.79
C TRP A 143 1.85 -6.81 -2.56
N GLY A 144 2.80 -7.04 -1.65
CA GLY A 144 3.38 -8.35 -1.41
C GLY A 144 4.37 -8.81 -2.48
N VAL A 145 4.87 -7.89 -3.29
CA VAL A 145 5.83 -8.17 -4.36
C VAL A 145 7.26 -8.26 -3.81
N SER A 146 7.54 -7.57 -2.71
CA SER A 146 8.85 -7.58 -2.06
C SER A 146 9.20 -8.98 -1.53
N GLY A 147 10.34 -9.51 -1.96
CA GLY A 147 10.87 -10.80 -1.53
C GLY A 147 11.52 -10.81 -0.13
N GLY A 148 11.09 -9.93 0.77
CA GLY A 148 11.61 -9.82 2.13
C GLY A 148 11.26 -10.99 3.05
N ASP A 149 11.73 -10.92 4.29
CA ASP A 149 11.44 -11.90 5.35
C ASP A 149 9.96 -11.78 5.77
N GLY A 150 9.11 -12.65 5.19
CA GLY A 150 7.65 -12.60 5.29
C GLY A 150 7.09 -12.56 6.71
N ASN A 151 7.89 -12.91 7.73
CA ASN A 151 7.47 -12.80 9.13
C ASN A 151 7.67 -11.39 9.73
N LYS A 152 8.37 -10.49 9.02
CA LYS A 152 8.68 -9.13 9.47
C LYS A 152 7.94 -8.07 8.68
N LEU A 153 7.37 -8.45 7.53
CA LEU A 153 6.59 -7.55 6.69
C LEU A 153 5.14 -7.48 7.15
N PRO A 154 4.43 -6.38 6.91
CA PRO A 154 3.00 -6.30 7.18
C PRO A 154 2.24 -7.23 6.23
N THR A 155 1.05 -7.64 6.64
CA THR A 155 0.17 -8.45 5.78
C THR A 155 -0.18 -7.67 4.51
N PRO A 156 0.14 -8.19 3.31
CA PRO A 156 -0.08 -7.46 2.07
C PRO A 156 -1.57 -7.37 1.71
N ILE A 157 -1.91 -6.37 0.91
CA ILE A 157 -3.28 -6.14 0.44
C ILE A 157 -3.81 -7.34 -0.34
N THR A 158 -2.97 -7.99 -1.10
CA THR A 158 -3.31 -9.21 -1.87
C THR A 158 -3.81 -10.34 -0.98
N ASP A 159 -3.21 -10.54 0.18
CA ASP A 159 -3.63 -11.57 1.13
C ASP A 159 -4.91 -11.18 1.87
N VAL A 160 -5.06 -9.89 2.17
CA VAL A 160 -6.30 -9.36 2.75
C VAL A 160 -7.46 -9.53 1.77
N ILE A 161 -7.23 -9.15 0.49
CA ILE A 161 -8.23 -9.22 -0.58
C ILE A 161 -8.08 -10.55 -1.35
N SER A 162 -8.23 -11.65 -0.65
CA SER A 162 -8.18 -12.99 -1.24
C SER A 162 -9.32 -13.85 -0.69
N GLY A 163 -9.94 -14.64 -1.55
CA GLY A 163 -10.89 -15.67 -1.18
C GLY A 163 -10.25 -16.99 -0.75
N SER A 164 -8.91 -17.06 -0.67
CA SER A 164 -8.21 -18.30 -0.36
C SER A 164 -8.32 -18.71 1.10
N ASP A 165 -8.61 -19.97 1.36
CA ASP A 165 -8.70 -20.59 2.69
C ASP A 165 -7.34 -20.78 3.36
N ALA A 166 -6.28 -20.91 2.56
CA ALA A 166 -4.95 -21.29 3.05
C ALA A 166 -4.26 -20.19 3.85
N LEU A 167 -4.77 -18.97 3.79
CA LEU A 167 -4.12 -17.80 4.40
C LEU A 167 -4.52 -17.62 5.86
N THR A 168 -3.56 -17.10 6.62
CA THR A 168 -3.77 -16.60 7.98
C THR A 168 -3.76 -15.08 7.94
N LEU A 169 -4.84 -14.43 8.35
CA LEU A 169 -4.99 -12.99 8.36
C LEU A 169 -5.00 -12.48 9.81
N TYR A 170 -4.06 -11.61 10.15
CA TYR A 170 -3.95 -10.99 11.48
C TYR A 170 -3.99 -12.01 12.65
N GLY A 171 -3.32 -13.14 12.46
CA GLY A 171 -3.28 -14.23 13.45
C GLY A 171 -4.49 -15.17 13.45
N LEU A 172 -5.47 -14.97 12.55
CA LEU A 172 -6.64 -15.81 12.41
C LEU A 172 -6.62 -16.59 11.09
N ALA A 173 -6.75 -17.93 11.14
CA ALA A 173 -6.85 -18.75 9.95
C ALA A 173 -8.17 -18.44 9.20
N LYS A 174 -8.10 -18.09 7.91
CA LYS A 174 -9.28 -17.81 7.08
C LYS A 174 -10.19 -19.01 6.97
N ALA A 175 -9.67 -20.23 6.84
CA ALA A 175 -10.44 -21.47 6.77
C ALA A 175 -11.48 -21.61 7.89
N SER A 176 -11.12 -21.21 9.12
CA SER A 176 -12.02 -21.25 10.28
C SER A 176 -12.87 -20.00 10.45
N ASN A 177 -12.59 -18.94 9.69
CA ASN A 177 -13.19 -17.63 9.84
C ASN A 177 -13.64 -17.07 8.49
N THR A 178 -14.65 -17.69 7.87
CA THR A 178 -15.16 -17.33 6.53
C THR A 178 -15.62 -15.88 6.39
N TRP A 179 -15.87 -15.21 7.50
CA TRP A 179 -16.19 -13.79 7.56
C TRP A 179 -14.98 -12.87 7.24
N LEU A 180 -13.76 -13.43 7.13
CA LEU A 180 -12.56 -12.74 6.67
C LEU A 180 -12.37 -12.77 5.15
N TYR A 181 -13.19 -13.55 4.42
CA TYR A 181 -13.06 -13.60 2.96
C TYR A 181 -13.51 -12.30 2.33
N SER A 182 -12.71 -11.78 1.43
CA SER A 182 -13.12 -10.74 0.49
C SER A 182 -13.86 -11.34 -0.69
N GLN A 183 -14.46 -10.49 -1.48
CA GLN A 183 -15.16 -10.90 -2.68
C GLN A 183 -14.17 -11.05 -3.84
N GLU A 184 -14.33 -12.12 -4.63
CA GLU A 184 -13.47 -12.40 -5.76
C GLU A 184 -14.32 -12.73 -6.99
N ILE A 185 -14.01 -12.09 -8.11
CA ILE A 185 -14.59 -12.36 -9.42
C ILE A 185 -13.48 -12.86 -10.31
N THR A 186 -13.57 -14.12 -10.74
CA THR A 186 -12.50 -14.84 -11.47
C THR A 186 -12.74 -15.02 -12.95
N SER A 187 -13.94 -14.68 -13.43
CA SER A 187 -14.33 -14.92 -14.82
C SER A 187 -14.45 -13.61 -15.57
N VAL A 188 -13.31 -12.98 -15.87
CA VAL A 188 -13.27 -11.84 -16.79
C VAL A 188 -12.56 -12.31 -18.04
N GLY A 189 -13.32 -12.55 -19.10
CA GLY A 189 -12.75 -12.86 -20.40
C GLY A 189 -12.17 -11.61 -21.06
N ASP A 190 -12.90 -11.05 -21.98
CA ASP A 190 -12.48 -9.90 -22.78
C ASP A 190 -12.67 -8.59 -22.02
N LEU A 191 -11.60 -7.78 -21.96
CA LEU A 191 -11.59 -6.48 -21.30
C LEU A 191 -12.64 -5.52 -21.89
N GLU A 192 -12.83 -5.55 -23.22
CA GLU A 192 -13.69 -4.58 -23.89
C GLU A 192 -15.18 -4.80 -23.60
N SER A 193 -15.61 -6.03 -23.46
CA SER A 193 -17.05 -6.37 -23.36
C SER A 193 -17.53 -6.67 -21.94
N GLU A 194 -16.68 -7.22 -21.08
CA GLU A 194 -17.14 -7.79 -19.80
C GLU A 194 -16.64 -7.01 -18.57
N LEU A 195 -15.50 -6.34 -18.64
CA LEU A 195 -14.88 -5.76 -17.45
C LEU A 195 -15.77 -4.71 -16.78
N ILE A 196 -16.46 -3.86 -17.55
CA ILE A 196 -17.33 -2.81 -16.99
C ILE A 196 -18.52 -3.43 -16.22
N ASP A 197 -19.11 -4.49 -16.77
CA ASP A 197 -20.20 -5.19 -16.10
C ASP A 197 -19.70 -5.89 -14.83
N LYS A 198 -18.49 -6.47 -14.87
CA LYS A 198 -17.85 -7.08 -13.70
C LYS A 198 -17.48 -6.07 -12.62
N ILE A 199 -17.03 -4.88 -12.99
CA ILE A 199 -16.83 -3.78 -12.04
C ILE A 199 -18.15 -3.44 -11.35
N ARG A 200 -19.24 -3.38 -12.09
CA ARG A 200 -20.56 -3.11 -11.50
C ARG A 200 -21.04 -4.24 -10.59
N GLU A 201 -20.85 -5.48 -10.99
CA GLU A 201 -21.13 -6.65 -10.14
C GLU A 201 -20.33 -6.60 -8.85
N ALA A 202 -19.02 -6.30 -8.94
CA ALA A 202 -18.13 -6.17 -7.80
C ALA A 202 -18.56 -5.05 -6.83
N GLU A 203 -18.99 -3.90 -7.35
CA GLU A 203 -19.53 -2.81 -6.53
C GLU A 203 -20.75 -3.25 -5.74
N LEU A 204 -21.67 -3.95 -6.37
CA LEU A 204 -22.88 -4.44 -5.71
C LEU A 204 -22.55 -5.47 -4.62
N LEU A 205 -21.62 -6.40 -4.91
CA LEU A 205 -21.14 -7.38 -3.92
C LEU A 205 -20.47 -6.71 -2.71
N ALA A 206 -19.69 -5.66 -2.93
CA ALA A 206 -19.06 -4.90 -1.85
C ALA A 206 -20.11 -4.19 -0.98
N ILE A 207 -21.14 -3.59 -1.58
CA ILE A 207 -22.23 -2.92 -0.89
C ILE A 207 -23.04 -3.91 -0.05
N ASP A 208 -23.37 -5.07 -0.60
CA ASP A 208 -24.16 -6.11 0.09
C ASP A 208 -23.42 -6.66 1.33
N ASN A 209 -22.08 -6.67 1.29
CA ASN A 209 -21.25 -7.11 2.41
C ASN A 209 -20.89 -5.98 3.39
N SER A 210 -21.31 -4.75 3.12
CA SER A 210 -21.05 -3.63 4.00
C SER A 210 -22.10 -3.52 5.12
N PRO A 211 -21.70 -3.14 6.34
CA PRO A 211 -22.62 -2.89 7.43
C PRO A 211 -23.49 -1.65 7.23
N ASN A 212 -23.04 -0.69 6.40
CA ASN A 212 -23.74 0.57 6.16
C ASN A 212 -24.19 0.65 4.70
N LYS A 213 -25.45 1.00 4.47
CA LYS A 213 -26.04 1.14 3.14
C LYS A 213 -25.40 2.24 2.26
N SER A 214 -24.72 3.19 2.89
CA SER A 214 -24.05 4.31 2.19
C SER A 214 -22.62 3.99 1.77
N ASP A 215 -22.08 2.86 2.20
CA ASP A 215 -20.70 2.49 1.90
C ASP A 215 -20.59 2.08 0.43
N LYS A 216 -19.51 2.49 -0.20
CA LYS A 216 -19.18 2.19 -1.60
C LYS A 216 -17.69 1.96 -1.72
N ILE A 217 -17.27 1.25 -2.75
CA ILE A 217 -15.87 1.22 -3.17
C ILE A 217 -15.41 2.67 -3.36
N THR A 218 -14.26 3.00 -2.81
CA THR A 218 -13.74 4.37 -2.81
C THR A 218 -12.78 4.59 -3.95
N ALA A 219 -12.06 3.54 -4.34
CA ALA A 219 -11.15 3.57 -5.47
C ALA A 219 -10.90 2.16 -6.02
N TRP A 220 -10.62 2.12 -7.29
CA TRP A 220 -10.11 0.98 -8.01
C TRP A 220 -8.63 1.15 -8.29
N VAL A 221 -7.85 0.11 -8.06
CA VAL A 221 -6.42 0.08 -8.38
C VAL A 221 -6.14 -1.10 -9.30
N THR A 222 -5.45 -0.84 -10.39
CA THR A 222 -5.13 -1.86 -11.38
C THR A 222 -3.74 -1.63 -11.99
N HIS A 223 -3.29 -2.57 -12.80
CA HIS A 223 -2.06 -2.41 -13.56
C HIS A 223 -2.23 -1.40 -14.70
N ARG A 224 -1.13 -0.73 -15.07
CA ARG A 224 -1.11 0.27 -16.16
C ARG A 224 -1.75 -0.21 -17.46
N SER A 225 -1.52 -1.47 -17.84
CA SER A 225 -2.03 -2.02 -19.10
C SER A 225 -3.56 -2.12 -19.12
N VAL A 226 -4.17 -2.53 -17.98
CA VAL A 226 -5.63 -2.57 -17.84
C VAL A 226 -6.22 -1.17 -17.84
N TYR A 227 -5.54 -0.22 -17.19
CA TYR A 227 -5.96 1.18 -17.18
C TYR A 227 -6.03 1.77 -18.59
N LEU A 228 -4.99 1.53 -19.42
CA LEU A 228 -4.98 1.96 -20.82
C LEU A 228 -6.08 1.28 -21.66
N GLY A 229 -6.34 -0.01 -21.42
CA GLY A 229 -7.43 -0.73 -22.05
C GLY A 229 -8.80 -0.14 -21.70
N LEU A 230 -9.03 0.18 -20.43
CA LEU A 230 -10.24 0.88 -19.98
C LEU A 230 -10.39 2.27 -20.61
N GLU A 231 -9.31 3.03 -20.72
CA GLU A 231 -9.30 4.36 -21.34
C GLU A 231 -9.74 4.28 -22.83
N ASN A 232 -9.29 3.27 -23.53
CA ASN A 232 -9.65 3.04 -24.93
C ASN A 232 -11.12 2.57 -25.10
N THR A 233 -11.62 1.79 -24.15
CA THR A 233 -12.97 1.21 -24.20
C THR A 233 -14.04 2.22 -23.79
N LEU A 234 -13.74 3.10 -22.83
CA LEU A 234 -14.72 4.08 -22.33
C LEU A 234 -14.97 5.20 -23.37
N PRO A 235 -16.23 5.49 -23.68
CA PRO A 235 -16.56 6.64 -24.52
C PRO A 235 -16.03 7.94 -23.91
N GLN A 236 -15.50 8.84 -24.74
CA GLN A 236 -14.87 10.11 -24.29
C GLN A 236 -15.76 10.97 -23.37
N TYR A 237 -17.06 10.90 -23.49
CA TYR A 237 -17.99 11.65 -22.64
C TYR A 237 -18.21 11.01 -21.25
N VAL A 238 -17.72 9.79 -21.01
CA VAL A 238 -17.77 9.12 -19.72
C VAL A 238 -16.48 9.34 -18.93
N GLN A 239 -15.40 9.68 -19.62
CA GLN A 239 -14.11 10.00 -19.01
C GLN A 239 -14.20 11.37 -18.33
N VAL A 240 -14.45 11.37 -17.03
CA VAL A 240 -14.48 12.58 -16.20
C VAL A 240 -13.24 12.58 -15.32
N GLU A 241 -12.44 13.62 -15.46
CA GLU A 241 -11.30 13.82 -14.54
C GLU A 241 -11.76 13.85 -13.09
N SER A 242 -11.03 13.15 -12.25
CA SER A 242 -11.26 13.14 -10.81
C SER A 242 -10.57 14.32 -10.15
N THR A 243 -11.32 15.26 -9.60
CA THR A 243 -10.76 16.35 -8.81
C THR A 243 -9.92 15.86 -7.64
N LYS A 244 -10.30 14.75 -7.00
CA LYS A 244 -9.55 14.18 -5.86
C LYS A 244 -8.23 13.54 -6.25
N ALA A 245 -8.17 12.89 -7.40
CA ALA A 245 -6.94 12.30 -7.91
C ALA A 245 -6.06 13.37 -8.54
N ALA A 246 -6.65 14.39 -9.20
CA ALA A 246 -5.93 15.56 -9.68
C ALA A 246 -5.25 16.34 -8.54
N ASP A 247 -5.91 16.48 -7.39
CA ASP A 247 -5.33 17.05 -6.16
C ASP A 247 -4.09 16.29 -5.67
N LEU A 248 -3.99 15.00 -6.01
CA LEU A 248 -2.83 14.15 -5.72
C LEU A 248 -1.81 14.12 -6.86
N GLY A 249 -2.09 14.77 -7.99
CA GLY A 249 -1.25 14.78 -9.17
C GLY A 249 -1.33 13.50 -10.02
N PHE A 250 -2.41 12.73 -9.90
CA PHE A 250 -2.66 11.54 -10.73
C PHE A 250 -3.75 11.81 -11.75
N ASP A 251 -3.54 11.35 -12.98
CA ASP A 251 -4.60 11.19 -13.95
C ASP A 251 -5.44 9.99 -13.54
N SER A 252 -6.74 10.14 -13.45
CA SER A 252 -7.65 9.04 -13.09
C SER A 252 -8.94 9.10 -13.91
N ILE A 253 -9.40 7.93 -14.27
CA ILE A 253 -10.70 7.72 -14.89
C ILE A 253 -11.75 7.53 -13.81
N LYS A 254 -12.98 7.95 -14.02
CA LYS A 254 -14.10 7.66 -13.14
C LYS A 254 -15.04 6.64 -13.78
N ILE A 255 -15.22 5.53 -13.10
CA ILE A 255 -16.28 4.57 -13.42
C ILE A 255 -17.30 4.60 -12.28
N ASN A 256 -18.56 4.81 -12.58
CA ASN A 256 -19.65 4.91 -11.57
C ASN A 256 -19.36 5.90 -10.41
N LYS A 257 -18.66 6.98 -10.68
CA LYS A 257 -18.21 8.00 -9.70
C LYS A 257 -17.11 7.51 -8.75
N VAL A 258 -16.48 6.40 -9.04
CA VAL A 258 -15.33 5.86 -8.31
C VAL A 258 -14.07 6.10 -9.11
N ASP A 259 -13.03 6.57 -8.45
CA ASP A 259 -11.74 6.84 -9.08
C ASP A 259 -11.02 5.53 -9.40
N VAL A 260 -10.55 5.40 -10.64
CA VAL A 260 -9.69 4.29 -11.08
C VAL A 260 -8.29 4.82 -11.26
N GLY A 261 -7.36 4.31 -10.49
CA GLY A 261 -5.95 4.64 -10.62
C GLY A 261 -5.14 3.41 -11.06
N TRP A 262 -3.95 3.67 -11.57
CA TRP A 262 -3.02 2.60 -11.92
C TRP A 262 -1.79 2.63 -11.03
N ASP A 263 -1.27 1.43 -10.76
CA ASP A 263 -0.04 1.21 -10.03
C ASP A 263 0.77 0.12 -10.75
N SER A 264 2.04 0.41 -11.03
CA SER A 264 2.90 -0.54 -11.76
C SER A 264 3.28 -1.76 -10.94
N ASP A 265 3.18 -1.68 -9.61
CA ASP A 265 3.53 -2.78 -8.72
C ASP A 265 2.34 -3.71 -8.44
N THR A 266 1.17 -3.45 -9.05
CA THR A 266 0.03 -4.37 -8.97
C THR A 266 0.44 -5.74 -9.47
N PRO A 267 0.39 -6.80 -8.63
CA PRO A 267 0.86 -8.12 -9.02
C PRO A 267 -0.04 -8.75 -10.09
N LEU A 268 0.57 -9.53 -10.95
CA LEU A 268 -0.13 -10.44 -11.85
C LEU A 268 -0.53 -11.71 -11.06
N ASP A 269 -1.51 -12.44 -11.56
CA ASP A 269 -1.84 -13.72 -10.96
C ASP A 269 -0.85 -14.83 -11.38
N SER A 270 -1.10 -16.07 -10.94
CA SER A 270 -0.27 -17.23 -11.28
C SER A 270 -0.20 -17.55 -12.77
N ASN A 271 -1.18 -17.09 -13.54
CA ASN A 271 -1.30 -17.30 -14.99
C ASN A 271 -0.72 -16.12 -15.79
N GLN A 272 -0.14 -15.12 -15.14
CA GLN A 272 0.31 -13.84 -15.71
C GLN A 272 -0.85 -12.96 -16.21
N ASP A 273 -2.07 -13.21 -15.77
CA ASP A 273 -3.23 -12.39 -16.08
C ASP A 273 -3.28 -11.16 -15.12
N TYR A 274 -3.87 -10.08 -15.60
CA TYR A 274 -3.97 -8.84 -14.83
C TYR A 274 -5.08 -8.92 -13.79
N GLN A 275 -4.93 -8.07 -12.78
CA GLN A 275 -5.89 -7.98 -11.67
C GLN A 275 -6.30 -6.53 -11.42
N MET A 276 -7.50 -6.38 -10.88
CA MET A 276 -8.03 -5.09 -10.44
C MET A 276 -8.60 -5.22 -9.03
N TYR A 277 -8.24 -4.28 -8.17
CA TYR A 277 -8.61 -4.29 -6.75
C TYR A 277 -9.55 -3.13 -6.43
N GLY A 278 -10.72 -3.45 -5.92
CA GLY A 278 -11.69 -2.48 -5.42
C GLY A 278 -11.53 -2.28 -3.92
N LEU A 279 -11.13 -1.09 -3.52
CA LEU A 279 -10.80 -0.76 -2.14
C LEU A 279 -11.88 0.12 -1.52
N MET A 280 -12.34 -0.26 -0.33
CA MET A 280 -13.15 0.59 0.53
C MET A 280 -12.25 1.18 1.61
N THR A 281 -11.56 2.29 1.28
CA THR A 281 -10.49 2.90 2.10
C THR A 281 -10.93 3.24 3.52
N LYS A 282 -12.21 3.45 3.76
CA LYS A 282 -12.78 3.70 5.09
C LYS A 282 -12.45 2.60 6.11
N TYR A 283 -12.28 1.36 5.65
CA TYR A 283 -12.00 0.21 6.51
C TYR A 283 -10.51 -0.14 6.58
N TRP A 284 -9.69 0.60 5.88
CA TRP A 284 -8.24 0.46 5.92
C TRP A 284 -7.64 1.45 6.89
N GLU A 285 -6.61 1.03 7.58
CA GLU A 285 -5.84 1.86 8.51
C GLU A 285 -4.36 1.51 8.39
N VAL A 286 -3.54 2.53 8.20
CA VAL A 286 -2.09 2.43 8.31
C VAL A 286 -1.70 2.94 9.68
N GLY A 287 -1.46 2.01 10.62
CA GLY A 287 -0.93 2.36 11.92
C GLY A 287 0.54 2.74 11.80
N LYS A 288 0.93 3.88 12.34
CA LYS A 288 2.34 4.30 12.45
C LYS A 288 2.73 4.56 13.88
N ARG A 289 3.93 4.16 14.27
CA ARG A 289 4.47 4.52 15.57
C ARG A 289 4.93 5.97 15.57
N ARG A 290 4.44 6.77 16.51
CA ARG A 290 4.85 8.18 16.66
C ARG A 290 6.36 8.36 16.81
N GLN A 291 7.05 7.39 17.40
CA GLN A 291 8.49 7.45 17.67
C GLN A 291 9.35 7.06 16.46
N ALA A 292 8.79 6.36 15.48
CA ALA A 292 9.46 5.85 14.29
C ALA A 292 8.55 6.06 13.07
N ASN A 293 8.26 7.31 12.74
CA ASN A 293 7.50 7.73 11.57
C ASN A 293 8.43 8.58 10.72
N PHE A 294 9.08 8.00 9.73
CA PHE A 294 10.09 8.64 8.89
C PHE A 294 11.10 9.47 9.71
N LYS A 295 11.56 8.88 10.80
CA LYS A 295 12.45 9.55 11.74
C LYS A 295 13.90 9.23 11.45
N VAL A 296 14.70 10.26 11.19
CA VAL A 296 16.14 10.14 11.06
C VAL A 296 16.78 10.13 12.46
N THR A 297 17.66 9.14 12.70
CA THR A 297 18.48 9.09 13.91
C THR A 297 19.58 10.16 13.86
N PRO A 298 20.16 10.55 15.00
CA PRO A 298 21.37 11.36 14.99
C PRO A 298 22.50 10.67 14.20
N PHE A 299 23.30 11.47 13.50
CA PHE A 299 24.50 10.96 12.82
C PHE A 299 25.52 10.48 13.86
N VAL A 300 26.10 9.33 13.60
CA VAL A 300 27.13 8.71 14.43
C VAL A 300 28.37 8.46 13.57
N ASP A 301 29.52 8.93 14.06
CA ASP A 301 30.81 8.63 13.46
C ASP A 301 31.15 7.14 13.63
N MET A 302 31.41 6.47 12.53
CA MET A 302 31.69 5.04 12.51
C MET A 302 33.19 4.69 12.68
N MET A 303 34.04 5.67 12.93
CA MET A 303 35.45 5.43 13.22
C MET A 303 35.62 4.49 14.45
N PRO A 304 36.57 3.56 14.47
CA PRO A 304 37.63 3.29 13.47
C PRO A 304 37.25 2.29 12.37
N LYS A 305 35.99 1.86 12.27
CA LYS A 305 35.59 0.87 11.28
C LYS A 305 35.48 1.45 9.86
N GLN A 306 34.91 2.64 9.76
CA GLN A 306 34.72 3.36 8.50
C GLN A 306 34.85 4.86 8.75
N ALA A 307 35.51 5.57 7.84
CA ALA A 307 35.59 7.03 7.87
C ALA A 307 34.33 7.65 7.27
N ALA A 308 33.22 7.47 7.97
CA ALA A 308 31.91 7.93 7.53
C ALA A 308 30.99 8.24 8.73
N ASP A 309 30.12 9.21 8.55
CA ASP A 309 28.97 9.44 9.44
C ASP A 309 27.76 8.70 8.90
N VAL A 310 27.07 7.99 9.76
CA VAL A 310 25.89 7.20 9.37
C VAL A 310 24.71 7.60 10.25
N ALA A 311 23.57 7.82 9.62
CA ALA A 311 22.26 7.90 10.26
C ALA A 311 21.33 6.83 9.69
N GLN A 312 20.25 6.53 10.38
CA GLN A 312 19.21 5.61 9.94
C GLN A 312 17.90 6.37 9.82
N LEU A 313 17.24 6.25 8.67
CA LEU A 313 15.85 6.62 8.52
C LEU A 313 15.01 5.43 9.02
N LEU A 314 14.18 5.66 10.02
CA LEU A 314 13.36 4.62 10.65
C LEU A 314 11.89 4.87 10.37
N ASP A 315 11.20 3.84 9.94
CA ASP A 315 9.73 3.82 9.87
C ASP A 315 9.19 2.54 10.51
N SER A 316 8.02 2.63 11.11
CA SER A 316 7.35 1.49 11.74
C SER A 316 5.87 1.56 11.47
N GLU A 317 5.40 0.58 10.69
CA GLU A 317 4.04 0.55 10.18
C GLU A 317 3.34 -0.79 10.46
N ALA A 318 2.01 -0.73 10.45
CA ALA A 318 1.15 -1.90 10.45
C ALA A 318 -0.06 -1.61 9.56
N LEU A 319 -0.29 -2.44 8.56
CA LEU A 319 -1.42 -2.30 7.65
C LEU A 319 -2.58 -3.18 8.11
N VAL A 320 -3.71 -2.58 8.43
CA VAL A 320 -4.88 -3.29 8.96
C VAL A 320 -6.14 -2.96 8.17
N CYS A 321 -6.92 -3.98 7.87
CA CYS A 321 -8.25 -3.84 7.30
C CYS A 321 -9.30 -4.32 8.30
N ASN A 322 -10.18 -3.42 8.73
CA ASN A 322 -11.22 -3.71 9.71
C ASN A 322 -12.38 -4.55 9.16
N ASN A 323 -12.59 -4.53 7.85
CA ASN A 323 -13.64 -5.30 7.20
C ASN A 323 -13.19 -5.79 5.81
N PRO A 324 -12.48 -6.93 5.72
CA PRO A 324 -12.00 -7.48 4.44
C PRO A 324 -13.11 -7.76 3.43
N ARG A 325 -14.32 -8.14 3.89
CA ARG A 325 -15.45 -8.52 3.03
C ARG A 325 -15.98 -7.42 2.11
N THR A 326 -15.67 -6.17 2.42
CA THR A 326 -16.10 -5.00 1.64
C THR A 326 -15.16 -4.67 0.50
N ASN A 327 -14.03 -5.36 0.41
CA ASN A 327 -13.09 -5.21 -0.68
C ASN A 327 -13.28 -6.33 -1.70
N VAL A 328 -12.96 -6.05 -2.94
CA VAL A 328 -13.18 -6.96 -4.07
C VAL A 328 -11.92 -7.07 -4.91
N ARG A 329 -11.65 -8.28 -5.40
CA ARG A 329 -10.66 -8.54 -6.42
C ARG A 329 -11.34 -9.02 -7.69
N ILE A 330 -10.99 -8.46 -8.83
CA ILE A 330 -11.31 -8.94 -10.15
C ILE A 330 -10.02 -9.53 -10.72
N ALA A 331 -10.02 -10.82 -10.97
CA ALA A 331 -8.87 -11.56 -11.48
C ALA A 331 -9.09 -12.06 -12.91
N ASN A 332 -8.03 -12.59 -13.52
CA ASN A 332 -8.02 -13.16 -14.88
C ASN A 332 -8.48 -12.16 -15.96
N ILE A 333 -7.99 -10.92 -15.87
CA ILE A 333 -8.25 -9.90 -16.90
C ILE A 333 -7.22 -10.11 -18.01
N GLN A 334 -7.70 -10.44 -19.21
CA GLN A 334 -6.89 -10.60 -20.41
C GLN A 334 -7.02 -9.35 -21.28
N LEU A 335 -5.89 -8.95 -21.91
CA LEU A 335 -5.78 -7.75 -22.75
C LEU A 335 -5.83 -8.13 -24.23
#